data_cc60d49f22168e2f63afc325102f1878
#
_entry.id   cc60d49f22168e2f63afc325102f1878
#
_cell.length_a   1.000
_cell.length_b   1.000
_cell.length_c   1.000
_cell.angle_alpha   90.00
_cell.angle_beta   90.00
_cell.angle_gamma   90.00
#
_symmetry.space_group_name_H-M   'P 1'
#
loop_
_entity.id
_entity.type
_entity.pdbx_description
1 polymer ?
#
loop_
_entity_poly.entity_id
_entity_poly.type
_entity_poly.pdbx_seq_one_letter_code
_entity_poly.pdbx_strand_id
1 'polypeptide(L)'
;MYNQTENSYYDAHFAPFKSGGPSDVEMLGAGLTGEDLAAVPEHWLSFPAPPASAHTALALLYTFFTAAALLGNGLVIFIFSTTKSLRTSSNLLILQLAILDFIMMAKAPIFIYNSAMRGFASGTVGCQIFALMGAYSGIGAGMTNACIAYDRHSTITRPLDGRLSRGKALLMMAFVWIYSTPWALLPLFKIWGRYVPEGYLTSCTFDYLTNTFDTKLFVACIFTCSYVFPMSMIIYFYSGIVKQVFAHEAALREQAKKMNVESLRANQSSGAESAEIRIAKAALTVCFLFVASWTPYGVMALIGAFGDQQLLTPGVTMIPAVACKAVACIDPWVYAISHPKYRQELQRRMPWLQIQEPDDTVSTATSNTVSNAPPAAPA
;
A
#
# COMPACT_ATOMS: atom_id res chain seq x y z
N MET A 1 53.43 3.40 18.97
CA MET A 1 52.92 2.23 19.71
C MET A 1 51.42 2.22 19.54
N TYR A 2 50.94 1.63 18.46
CA TYR A 2 49.50 1.47 18.18
C TYR A 2 49.11 0.04 18.58
N ASN A 3 48.01 -0.09 19.27
CA ASN A 3 47.66 -1.20 20.14
C ASN A 3 47.31 -2.49 19.35
N GLN A 4 48.04 -3.59 19.61
CA GLN A 4 47.79 -4.94 19.10
C GLN A 4 46.63 -5.69 19.80
N THR A 5 45.85 -5.03 20.59
CA THR A 5 44.76 -5.68 21.38
C THR A 5 43.41 -5.74 20.70
N GLU A 6 43.18 -5.00 19.63
CA GLU A 6 41.89 -5.06 18.88
C GLU A 6 41.79 -6.23 17.86
N ASN A 7 42.91 -6.72 17.35
CA ASN A 7 42.90 -7.86 16.42
C ASN A 7 42.64 -9.23 17.07
N SER A 8 42.87 -9.34 18.38
CA SER A 8 42.67 -10.59 19.12
C SER A 8 41.20 -10.88 19.44
N TYR A 9 40.31 -9.86 19.43
CA TYR A 9 38.89 -10.03 19.71
C TYR A 9 38.12 -10.51 18.50
N TYR A 10 38.57 -10.15 17.29
CA TYR A 10 37.94 -10.59 16.02
C TYR A 10 38.30 -12.03 15.66
N ASP A 11 39.52 -12.49 15.97
CA ASP A 11 39.95 -13.87 15.65
C ASP A 11 39.39 -14.94 16.59
N ALA A 12 38.89 -14.57 17.78
CA ALA A 12 38.36 -15.54 18.74
C ALA A 12 36.88 -15.88 18.51
N HIS A 13 36.11 -15.11 17.73
CA HIS A 13 34.69 -15.35 17.50
C HIS A 13 34.34 -15.89 16.10
N PHE A 14 35.29 -15.99 15.19
CA PHE A 14 35.09 -16.53 13.86
C PHE A 14 35.91 -17.80 13.58
N ALA A 15 35.91 -18.73 14.54
CA ALA A 15 36.34 -20.09 14.21
C ALA A 15 35.28 -20.71 13.27
N PRO A 16 35.69 -21.29 12.12
CA PRO A 16 34.73 -21.97 11.27
C PRO A 16 34.10 -23.12 12.06
N PHE A 17 32.78 -23.13 12.19
CA PHE A 17 31.99 -24.15 12.86
C PHE A 17 32.28 -25.48 12.15
N LYS A 18 33.08 -26.34 12.75
CA LYS A 18 33.33 -27.72 12.27
C LYS A 18 32.07 -28.52 12.56
N SER A 19 31.32 -28.82 11.51
CA SER A 19 30.23 -29.79 11.50
C SER A 19 30.76 -31.21 11.76
N GLY A 20 30.16 -31.90 12.69
CA GLY A 20 30.42 -33.30 12.99
C GLY A 20 29.23 -33.88 13.76
N GLY A 21 28.16 -34.29 13.05
CA GLY A 21 27.02 -35.04 13.57
C GLY A 21 26.05 -35.45 12.47
N PRO A 22 25.26 -36.54 12.61
CA PRO A 22 24.45 -37.08 11.54
C PRO A 22 23.14 -36.30 11.36
N SER A 23 23.20 -35.28 10.55
CA SER A 23 22.22 -34.58 9.70
C SER A 23 22.77 -33.18 9.45
N ASP A 24 23.44 -32.96 8.27
CA ASP A 24 23.89 -31.65 7.84
C ASP A 24 22.68 -30.74 7.51
N VAL A 25 22.08 -30.15 8.53
CA VAL A 25 21.07 -29.12 8.34
C VAL A 25 21.80 -27.86 7.91
N GLU A 26 21.67 -27.49 6.65
CA GLU A 26 22.21 -26.22 6.13
C GLU A 26 21.55 -25.05 6.84
N MET A 27 22.34 -24.14 7.40
CA MET A 27 21.86 -22.95 8.10
C MET A 27 21.65 -21.79 7.11
N LEU A 28 20.72 -20.89 7.43
CA LEU A 28 20.53 -19.66 6.67
C LEU A 28 21.83 -18.87 6.61
N GLY A 29 22.18 -18.40 5.40
CA GLY A 29 23.42 -17.66 5.18
C GLY A 29 24.66 -18.54 5.03
N ALA A 30 24.54 -19.89 5.07
CA ALA A 30 25.64 -20.78 4.75
C ALA A 30 26.18 -20.46 3.34
N GLY A 31 27.49 -20.27 3.24
CA GLY A 31 28.15 -19.87 1.98
C GLY A 31 28.25 -18.36 1.75
N LEU A 32 27.62 -17.52 2.55
CA LEU A 32 27.87 -16.07 2.51
C LEU A 32 29.23 -15.74 3.16
N THR A 33 29.92 -14.77 2.60
CA THR A 33 31.25 -14.33 3.09
C THR A 33 31.36 -12.81 3.00
N GLY A 34 32.33 -12.25 3.72
CA GLY A 34 32.67 -10.84 3.64
C GLY A 34 31.50 -9.89 3.96
N GLU A 35 31.30 -8.90 3.11
CA GLU A 35 30.26 -7.86 3.31
C GLU A 35 28.84 -8.41 3.29
N ASP A 36 28.56 -9.44 2.50
CA ASP A 36 27.23 -10.03 2.41
C ASP A 36 26.86 -10.77 3.70
N LEU A 37 27.80 -11.49 4.32
CA LEU A 37 27.57 -12.10 5.64
C LEU A 37 27.38 -11.03 6.73
N ALA A 38 28.21 -9.98 6.72
CA ALA A 38 28.14 -8.90 7.68
C ALA A 38 26.83 -8.06 7.56
N ALA A 39 26.16 -8.11 6.40
CA ALA A 39 24.88 -7.46 6.19
C ALA A 39 23.71 -8.22 6.84
N VAL A 40 23.85 -9.51 7.10
CA VAL A 40 22.77 -10.35 7.66
C VAL A 40 22.73 -10.20 9.17
N PRO A 41 21.59 -9.87 9.78
CA PRO A 41 21.43 -9.91 11.25
C PRO A 41 21.70 -11.31 11.80
N GLU A 42 22.46 -11.39 12.90
CA GLU A 42 22.83 -12.66 13.55
C GLU A 42 21.62 -13.55 13.87
N HIS A 43 20.51 -12.93 14.19
CA HIS A 43 19.24 -13.61 14.45
C HIS A 43 18.88 -14.62 13.35
N TRP A 44 19.01 -14.26 12.07
CA TRP A 44 18.66 -15.16 10.96
C TRP A 44 19.63 -16.31 10.79
N LEU A 45 20.89 -16.10 11.13
CA LEU A 45 21.94 -17.13 11.00
C LEU A 45 21.75 -18.32 11.97
N SER A 46 20.90 -18.15 12.98
CA SER A 46 20.56 -19.19 13.96
C SER A 46 19.48 -20.20 13.47
N PHE A 47 18.87 -19.93 12.30
CA PHE A 47 17.80 -20.78 11.77
C PHE A 47 18.29 -21.68 10.63
N PRO A 48 17.65 -22.88 10.46
CA PRO A 48 17.91 -23.72 9.30
C PRO A 48 17.43 -23.05 8.00
N ALA A 49 18.11 -23.34 6.91
CA ALA A 49 17.72 -22.86 5.59
C ALA A 49 16.35 -23.43 5.19
N PRO A 50 15.44 -22.61 4.64
CA PRO A 50 14.14 -23.08 4.18
C PRO A 50 14.28 -24.09 3.03
N PRO A 51 13.30 -25.01 2.88
CA PRO A 51 13.34 -25.99 1.81
C PRO A 51 13.20 -25.31 0.44
N ALA A 52 13.77 -25.90 -0.60
CA ALA A 52 13.69 -25.40 -1.97
C ALA A 52 12.24 -25.16 -2.45
N SER A 53 11.30 -25.99 -1.99
CA SER A 53 9.86 -25.84 -2.30
C SER A 53 9.28 -24.53 -1.78
N ALA A 54 9.69 -24.07 -0.60
CA ALA A 54 9.25 -22.78 -0.04
C ALA A 54 9.76 -21.59 -0.88
N HIS A 55 11.02 -21.63 -1.29
CA HIS A 55 11.59 -20.61 -2.19
C HIS A 55 10.89 -20.61 -3.55
N THR A 56 10.61 -21.78 -4.13
CA THR A 56 9.88 -21.90 -5.40
C THR A 56 8.46 -21.35 -5.28
N ALA A 57 7.74 -21.72 -4.21
CA ALA A 57 6.38 -21.22 -3.97
C ALA A 57 6.36 -19.69 -3.85
N LEU A 58 7.30 -19.09 -3.11
CA LEU A 58 7.42 -17.64 -2.98
C LEU A 58 7.79 -16.98 -4.32
N ALA A 59 8.70 -17.54 -5.10
CA ALA A 59 9.05 -17.02 -6.42
C ALA A 59 7.85 -16.99 -7.36
N LEU A 60 7.06 -18.06 -7.39
CA LEU A 60 5.83 -18.13 -8.21
C LEU A 60 4.78 -17.13 -7.74
N LEU A 61 4.55 -17.04 -6.43
CA LEU A 61 3.59 -16.10 -5.85
C LEU A 61 3.97 -14.64 -6.16
N TYR A 62 5.25 -14.28 -5.99
CA TYR A 62 5.74 -12.94 -6.30
C TYR A 62 5.72 -12.65 -7.80
N THR A 63 5.96 -13.64 -8.65
CA THR A 63 5.80 -13.48 -10.11
C THR A 63 4.36 -13.13 -10.47
N PHE A 64 3.39 -13.83 -9.89
CA PHE A 64 1.97 -13.53 -10.07
C PHE A 64 1.62 -12.12 -9.56
N PHE A 65 2.02 -11.77 -8.33
CA PHE A 65 1.77 -10.45 -7.77
C PHE A 65 2.42 -9.33 -8.61
N THR A 66 3.65 -9.55 -9.07
CA THR A 66 4.37 -8.59 -9.91
C THR A 66 3.62 -8.34 -11.21
N ALA A 67 3.22 -9.39 -11.91
CA ALA A 67 2.45 -9.28 -13.14
C ALA A 67 1.12 -8.54 -12.90
N ALA A 68 0.34 -8.96 -11.91
CA ALA A 68 -0.96 -8.37 -11.60
C ALA A 68 -0.84 -6.88 -11.22
N ALA A 69 0.11 -6.53 -10.35
CA ALA A 69 0.27 -5.16 -9.88
C ALA A 69 0.86 -4.23 -10.95
N LEU A 70 1.88 -4.66 -11.68
CA LEU A 70 2.48 -3.82 -12.73
C LEU A 70 1.52 -3.60 -13.88
N LEU A 71 0.77 -4.61 -14.29
CA LEU A 71 -0.27 -4.45 -15.32
C LEU A 71 -1.43 -3.59 -14.82
N GLY A 72 -1.95 -3.86 -13.60
CA GLY A 72 -3.06 -3.12 -13.04
C GLY A 72 -2.74 -1.65 -12.79
N ASN A 73 -1.68 -1.36 -12.02
CA ASN A 73 -1.28 0.02 -11.74
C ASN A 73 -0.74 0.74 -12.97
N GLY A 74 -0.01 0.03 -13.85
CA GLY A 74 0.43 0.57 -15.14
C GLY A 74 -0.75 1.03 -16.01
N LEU A 75 -1.85 0.27 -16.00
CA LEU A 75 -3.08 0.62 -16.71
C LEU A 75 -3.78 1.83 -16.07
N VAL A 76 -3.83 1.91 -14.74
CA VAL A 76 -4.33 3.10 -14.02
C VAL A 76 -3.50 4.33 -14.41
N ILE A 77 -2.17 4.25 -14.31
CA ILE A 77 -1.26 5.34 -14.66
C ILE A 77 -1.49 5.77 -16.11
N PHE A 78 -1.56 4.84 -17.05
CA PHE A 78 -1.77 5.13 -18.47
C PHE A 78 -3.10 5.83 -18.74
N ILE A 79 -4.22 5.30 -18.21
CA ILE A 79 -5.56 5.86 -18.45
C ILE A 79 -5.70 7.24 -17.81
N PHE A 80 -5.26 7.43 -16.56
CA PHE A 80 -5.36 8.73 -15.87
C PHE A 80 -4.46 9.79 -16.51
N SER A 81 -3.28 9.39 -17.01
CA SER A 81 -2.35 10.31 -17.66
C SER A 81 -2.79 10.71 -19.06
N THR A 82 -3.51 9.84 -19.79
CA THR A 82 -3.90 10.09 -21.20
C THR A 82 -5.31 10.64 -21.37
N THR A 83 -6.19 10.51 -20.37
CA THR A 83 -7.59 10.94 -20.45
C THR A 83 -7.80 12.31 -19.79
N LYS A 84 -8.09 13.34 -20.57
CA LYS A 84 -8.27 14.73 -20.06
C LYS A 84 -9.35 14.83 -18.98
N SER A 85 -10.48 14.13 -19.12
CA SER A 85 -11.60 14.15 -18.17
C SER A 85 -11.29 13.52 -16.81
N LEU A 86 -10.22 12.69 -16.72
CA LEU A 86 -9.75 12.07 -15.49
C LEU A 86 -8.64 12.88 -14.79
N ARG A 87 -8.10 13.94 -15.40
CA ARG A 87 -7.02 14.76 -14.80
C ARG A 87 -7.57 15.79 -13.81
N THR A 88 -8.45 15.37 -12.91
CA THR A 88 -8.93 16.20 -11.79
C THR A 88 -7.90 16.27 -10.68
N SER A 89 -8.00 17.28 -9.81
CA SER A 89 -7.09 17.44 -8.66
C SER A 89 -7.12 16.24 -7.73
N SER A 90 -8.30 15.72 -7.41
CA SER A 90 -8.47 14.53 -6.59
C SER A 90 -7.86 13.28 -7.22
N ASN A 91 -7.99 13.13 -8.53
CA ASN A 91 -7.45 11.98 -9.25
C ASN A 91 -5.92 12.00 -9.38
N LEU A 92 -5.26 13.14 -9.16
CA LEU A 92 -3.79 13.21 -9.07
C LEU A 92 -3.27 12.42 -7.86
N LEU A 93 -4.01 12.38 -6.74
CA LEU A 93 -3.65 11.59 -5.57
C LEU A 93 -3.82 10.08 -5.85
N ILE A 94 -4.85 9.69 -6.60
CA ILE A 94 -5.05 8.29 -7.04
C ILE A 94 -3.92 7.88 -7.99
N LEU A 95 -3.55 8.76 -8.92
CA LEU A 95 -2.42 8.54 -9.83
C LEU A 95 -1.10 8.36 -9.06
N GLN A 96 -0.87 9.18 -8.02
CA GLN A 96 0.31 9.03 -7.17
C GLN A 96 0.32 7.68 -6.43
N LEU A 97 -0.82 7.26 -5.88
CA LEU A 97 -0.91 5.96 -5.20
C LEU A 97 -0.59 4.82 -6.19
N ALA A 98 -1.15 4.85 -7.40
CA ALA A 98 -0.84 3.86 -8.42
C ALA A 98 0.66 3.86 -8.83
N ILE A 99 1.32 5.02 -8.85
CA ILE A 99 2.78 5.11 -9.09
C ILE A 99 3.56 4.45 -7.94
N LEU A 100 3.16 4.68 -6.70
CA LEU A 100 3.82 4.09 -5.52
C LEU A 100 3.63 2.57 -5.47
N ASP A 101 2.43 2.07 -5.79
CA ASP A 101 2.15 0.63 -5.89
C ASP A 101 2.91 -0.02 -7.04
N PHE A 102 3.06 0.68 -8.16
CA PHE A 102 3.91 0.23 -9.26
C PHE A 102 5.37 0.11 -8.83
N ILE A 103 5.91 1.11 -8.12
CA ILE A 103 7.27 1.09 -7.56
C ILE A 103 7.42 -0.06 -6.55
N MET A 104 6.40 -0.29 -5.68
CA MET A 104 6.40 -1.38 -4.70
C MET A 104 6.63 -2.73 -5.37
N MET A 105 6.05 -2.97 -6.53
CA MET A 105 6.17 -4.26 -7.22
C MET A 105 7.26 -4.29 -8.30
N ALA A 106 7.73 -3.14 -8.78
CA ALA A 106 8.86 -3.06 -9.71
C ALA A 106 10.19 -3.56 -9.11
N LYS A 107 10.31 -3.61 -7.77
CA LYS A 107 11.46 -4.22 -7.06
C LYS A 107 11.38 -5.74 -6.92
N ALA A 108 10.20 -6.34 -7.12
CA ALA A 108 9.97 -7.77 -6.89
C ALA A 108 10.84 -8.71 -7.73
N PRO A 109 11.34 -8.37 -8.93
CA PRO A 109 12.33 -9.18 -9.63
C PRO A 109 13.58 -9.52 -8.80
N ILE A 110 14.01 -8.62 -7.89
CA ILE A 110 15.12 -8.90 -6.96
C ILE A 110 14.75 -10.03 -6.00
N PHE A 111 13.55 -9.99 -5.44
CA PHE A 111 13.03 -11.05 -4.57
C PHE A 111 12.90 -12.38 -5.31
N ILE A 112 12.37 -12.36 -6.53
CA ILE A 112 12.18 -13.55 -7.37
C ILE A 112 13.54 -14.19 -7.69
N TYR A 113 14.54 -13.38 -8.05
CA TYR A 113 15.90 -13.81 -8.28
C TYR A 113 16.53 -14.44 -7.03
N ASN A 114 16.46 -13.76 -5.88
CA ASN A 114 16.93 -14.28 -4.60
C ASN A 114 16.25 -15.60 -4.23
N SER A 115 14.94 -15.71 -4.45
CA SER A 115 14.18 -16.93 -4.19
C SER A 115 14.60 -18.08 -5.13
N ALA A 116 14.83 -17.80 -6.42
CA ALA A 116 15.31 -18.79 -7.37
C ALA A 116 16.71 -19.31 -7.01
N MET A 117 17.56 -18.43 -6.49
CA MET A 117 18.91 -18.73 -6.01
C MET A 117 18.95 -19.22 -4.56
N ARG A 118 17.79 -19.30 -3.88
CA ARG A 118 17.59 -19.80 -2.50
C ARG A 118 18.33 -19.02 -1.42
N GLY A 119 18.50 -17.70 -1.57
CA GLY A 119 19.18 -16.89 -0.56
C GLY A 119 19.50 -15.48 -1.02
N PHE A 120 20.50 -14.88 -0.40
CA PHE A 120 20.92 -13.50 -0.60
C PHE A 120 21.78 -13.30 -1.86
N ALA A 121 21.26 -13.74 -3.03
CA ALA A 121 22.03 -13.78 -4.28
C ALA A 121 22.22 -12.40 -4.94
N SER A 122 21.34 -11.44 -4.68
CA SER A 122 21.47 -10.08 -5.21
C SER A 122 22.49 -9.22 -4.44
N GLY A 123 23.01 -9.72 -3.32
CA GLY A 123 23.99 -9.07 -2.48
C GLY A 123 23.51 -7.74 -1.87
N THR A 124 24.41 -7.01 -1.25
CA THR A 124 24.13 -5.75 -0.55
C THR A 124 23.51 -4.71 -1.47
N VAL A 125 23.92 -4.60 -2.75
CA VAL A 125 23.36 -3.61 -3.70
C VAL A 125 21.89 -3.91 -4.01
N GLY A 126 21.56 -5.17 -4.33
CA GLY A 126 20.18 -5.57 -4.56
C GLY A 126 19.30 -5.36 -3.33
N CYS A 127 19.82 -5.64 -2.15
CA CYS A 127 19.17 -5.37 -0.87
C CYS A 127 18.83 -3.88 -0.69
N GLN A 128 19.79 -3.00 -0.91
CA GLN A 128 19.60 -1.56 -0.77
C GLN A 128 18.54 -1.01 -1.76
N ILE A 129 18.58 -1.44 -3.02
CA ILE A 129 17.59 -1.06 -4.03
C ILE A 129 16.20 -1.55 -3.62
N PHE A 130 16.10 -2.82 -3.21
CA PHE A 130 14.82 -3.42 -2.79
C PHE A 130 14.22 -2.67 -1.59
N ALA A 131 15.00 -2.40 -0.57
CA ALA A 131 14.56 -1.75 0.63
C ALA A 131 14.24 -0.26 0.39
N LEU A 132 15.06 0.46 -0.39
CA LEU A 132 14.84 1.85 -0.77
C LEU A 132 13.50 2.03 -1.50
N MET A 133 13.25 1.22 -2.54
CA MET A 133 11.98 1.25 -3.28
C MET A 133 10.80 0.89 -2.35
N GLY A 134 11.02 -0.05 -1.42
CA GLY A 134 10.05 -0.43 -0.41
C GLY A 134 9.70 0.69 0.56
N ALA A 135 10.69 1.43 1.04
CA ALA A 135 10.50 2.55 1.95
C ALA A 135 9.72 3.68 1.28
N TYR A 136 10.14 4.12 0.10
CA TYR A 136 9.41 5.16 -0.64
C TYR A 136 7.98 4.76 -0.95
N SER A 137 7.76 3.55 -1.46
CA SER A 137 6.42 3.10 -1.85
C SER A 137 5.52 2.86 -0.63
N GLY A 138 6.01 2.23 0.43
CA GLY A 138 5.20 1.93 1.62
C GLY A 138 4.82 3.19 2.40
N ILE A 139 5.79 4.04 2.74
CA ILE A 139 5.54 5.29 3.47
C ILE A 139 4.73 6.26 2.61
N GLY A 140 5.10 6.37 1.34
CA GLY A 140 4.39 7.21 0.37
C GLY A 140 2.94 6.80 0.18
N ALA A 141 2.64 5.49 0.08
CA ALA A 141 1.27 4.98 -0.03
C ALA A 141 0.44 5.31 1.21
N GLY A 142 1.00 5.11 2.43
CA GLY A 142 0.32 5.46 3.67
C GLY A 142 -0.05 6.95 3.75
N MET A 143 0.90 7.83 3.46
CA MET A 143 0.65 9.28 3.43
C MET A 143 -0.28 9.72 2.29
N THR A 144 -0.20 9.06 1.13
CA THR A 144 -1.12 9.34 0.01
C THR A 144 -2.55 8.96 0.38
N ASN A 145 -2.76 7.82 1.04
CA ASN A 145 -4.06 7.42 1.57
C ASN A 145 -4.62 8.44 2.57
N ALA A 146 -3.79 9.00 3.45
CA ALA A 146 -4.20 10.09 4.36
C ALA A 146 -4.59 11.36 3.58
N CYS A 147 -3.86 11.70 2.52
CA CYS A 147 -4.21 12.82 1.64
C CYS A 147 -5.53 12.58 0.88
N ILE A 148 -5.78 11.36 0.41
CA ILE A 148 -7.06 10.97 -0.22
C ILE A 148 -8.20 11.06 0.79
N ALA A 149 -8.00 10.59 2.02
CA ALA A 149 -8.99 10.70 3.09
C ALA A 149 -9.36 12.17 3.40
N TYR A 150 -8.36 13.06 3.46
CA TYR A 150 -8.57 14.50 3.59
C TYR A 150 -9.39 15.07 2.42
N ASP A 151 -9.05 14.74 1.18
CA ASP A 151 -9.76 15.21 0.00
C ASP A 151 -11.23 14.77 0.01
N ARG A 152 -11.49 13.50 0.34
CA ARG A 152 -12.86 12.97 0.46
C ARG A 152 -13.63 13.65 1.58
N HIS A 153 -13.02 13.80 2.75
CA HIS A 153 -13.63 14.52 3.87
C HIS A 153 -13.97 15.96 3.49
N SER A 154 -13.03 16.70 2.90
CA SER A 154 -13.24 18.09 2.50
C SER A 154 -14.36 18.25 1.47
N THR A 155 -14.42 17.36 0.47
CA THR A 155 -15.44 17.38 -0.59
C THR A 155 -16.83 17.07 -0.05
N ILE A 156 -16.96 16.12 0.89
CA ILE A 156 -18.26 15.70 1.44
C ILE A 156 -18.77 16.69 2.49
N THR A 157 -17.89 17.22 3.34
CA THR A 157 -18.30 18.14 4.41
C THR A 157 -18.51 19.57 3.92
N ARG A 158 -17.88 19.97 2.81
CA ARG A 158 -17.96 21.31 2.23
C ARG A 158 -18.17 21.23 0.71
N PRO A 159 -19.37 20.86 0.21
CA PRO A 159 -19.60 20.59 -1.20
C PRO A 159 -19.28 21.76 -2.15
N LEU A 160 -19.45 22.99 -1.70
CA LEU A 160 -19.22 24.21 -2.51
C LEU A 160 -17.72 24.57 -2.57
N ASP A 161 -17.03 24.59 -1.41
CA ASP A 161 -15.68 25.13 -1.27
C ASP A 161 -14.63 24.05 -0.94
N GLY A 162 -15.07 22.82 -0.67
CA GLY A 162 -14.21 21.73 -0.21
C GLY A 162 -13.41 21.03 -1.31
N ARG A 163 -13.66 21.37 -2.59
CA ARG A 163 -12.95 20.72 -3.71
C ARG A 163 -11.48 21.10 -3.73
N LEU A 164 -10.63 20.09 -3.91
CA LEU A 164 -9.19 20.26 -3.94
C LEU A 164 -8.76 21.05 -5.19
N SER A 165 -8.02 22.15 -4.99
CA SER A 165 -7.39 22.85 -6.13
C SER A 165 -6.18 22.08 -6.64
N ARG A 166 -5.81 22.28 -7.91
CA ARG A 166 -4.67 21.61 -8.53
C ARG A 166 -3.35 21.93 -7.83
N GLY A 167 -3.16 23.17 -7.40
CA GLY A 167 -1.96 23.58 -6.66
C GLY A 167 -1.85 22.86 -5.31
N LYS A 168 -2.96 22.74 -4.55
CA LYS A 168 -2.98 21.99 -3.31
C LYS A 168 -2.71 20.49 -3.53
N ALA A 169 -3.27 19.88 -4.58
CA ALA A 169 -3.00 18.49 -4.90
C ALA A 169 -1.51 18.25 -5.19
N LEU A 170 -0.89 19.09 -6.03
CA LEU A 170 0.53 19.00 -6.34
C LEU A 170 1.40 19.23 -5.10
N LEU A 171 1.04 20.18 -4.23
CA LEU A 171 1.74 20.40 -2.98
C LEU A 171 1.67 19.17 -2.05
N MET A 172 0.49 18.55 -1.94
CA MET A 172 0.32 17.31 -1.16
C MET A 172 1.15 16.17 -1.75
N MET A 173 1.17 16.02 -3.07
CA MET A 173 2.02 15.04 -3.74
C MET A 173 3.51 15.28 -3.43
N ALA A 174 3.99 16.50 -3.59
CA ALA A 174 5.38 16.87 -3.27
C ALA A 174 5.70 16.63 -1.79
N PHE A 175 4.78 16.98 -0.88
CA PHE A 175 4.92 16.72 0.54
C PHE A 175 5.11 15.23 0.84
N VAL A 176 4.34 14.34 0.21
CA VAL A 176 4.47 12.88 0.41
C VAL A 176 5.88 12.40 0.04
N TRP A 177 6.44 12.84 -1.09
CA TRP A 177 7.80 12.47 -1.48
C TRP A 177 8.86 13.02 -0.52
N ILE A 178 8.76 14.30 -0.15
CA ILE A 178 9.68 14.94 0.82
C ILE A 178 9.59 14.25 2.17
N TYR A 179 8.39 13.93 2.64
CA TYR A 179 8.15 13.23 3.90
C TYR A 179 8.76 11.82 3.93
N SER A 180 8.68 11.10 2.83
CA SER A 180 9.23 9.74 2.73
C SER A 180 10.75 9.72 2.61
N THR A 181 11.36 10.78 2.11
CA THR A 181 12.79 10.84 1.78
C THR A 181 13.72 10.57 2.97
N PRO A 182 13.56 11.17 4.16
CA PRO A 182 14.44 10.88 5.30
C PRO A 182 14.42 9.39 5.68
N TRP A 183 13.24 8.78 5.75
CA TRP A 183 13.07 7.39 6.13
C TRP A 183 13.64 6.41 5.11
N ALA A 184 13.73 6.82 3.86
CA ALA A 184 14.31 6.01 2.79
C ALA A 184 15.84 6.22 2.68
N LEU A 185 16.33 7.44 2.80
CA LEU A 185 17.74 7.74 2.55
C LEU A 185 18.65 7.59 3.79
N LEU A 186 18.16 7.87 5.00
CA LEU A 186 18.99 7.74 6.21
C LEU A 186 19.50 6.30 6.39
N PRO A 187 18.67 5.23 6.24
CA PRO A 187 19.17 3.86 6.31
C PRO A 187 20.07 3.49 5.11
N LEU A 188 19.79 4.03 3.91
CA LEU A 188 20.60 3.77 2.73
C LEU A 188 22.05 4.22 2.91
N PHE A 189 22.23 5.41 3.47
CA PHE A 189 23.56 5.97 3.74
C PHE A 189 24.11 5.58 5.13
N LYS A 190 23.41 4.71 5.87
CA LYS A 190 23.79 4.29 7.23
C LYS A 190 24.02 5.47 8.19
N ILE A 191 23.31 6.59 7.97
CA ILE A 191 23.36 7.76 8.86
C ILE A 191 22.52 7.49 10.11
N TRP A 192 21.34 6.88 9.94
CA TRP A 192 20.49 6.42 11.01
C TRP A 192 19.67 5.21 10.53
N GLY A 193 19.82 4.09 11.25
CA GLY A 193 19.34 2.80 10.79
C GLY A 193 20.21 2.25 9.64
N ARG A 194 19.86 1.09 9.14
CA ARG A 194 20.49 0.43 7.99
C ARG A 194 19.51 -0.51 7.30
N TYR A 195 19.76 -0.85 6.05
CA TYR A 195 19.03 -1.88 5.33
C TYR A 195 19.72 -3.24 5.49
N VAL A 196 18.92 -4.27 5.79
CA VAL A 196 19.40 -5.63 6.06
C VAL A 196 18.49 -6.67 5.39
N PRO A 197 19.03 -7.85 5.05
CA PRO A 197 18.21 -9.00 4.65
C PRO A 197 17.27 -9.45 5.78
N GLU A 198 16.10 -9.97 5.41
CA GLU A 198 15.12 -10.49 6.36
C GLU A 198 14.54 -11.84 5.94
N GLY A 199 14.04 -12.59 6.91
CA GLY A 199 13.32 -13.84 6.69
C GLY A 199 14.15 -14.91 6.00
N TYR A 200 13.78 -15.31 4.79
CA TYR A 200 14.53 -16.27 3.96
C TYR A 200 15.76 -15.67 3.28
N LEU A 201 16.19 -14.47 3.67
CA LEU A 201 17.23 -13.66 3.05
C LEU A 201 16.92 -13.30 1.58
N THR A 202 15.66 -13.33 1.22
CA THR A 202 15.19 -13.03 -0.14
C THR A 202 14.63 -11.63 -0.30
N SER A 203 14.27 -10.98 0.83
CA SER A 203 13.84 -9.58 0.92
C SER A 203 14.77 -8.77 1.83
N CYS A 204 14.66 -7.46 1.73
CA CYS A 204 15.43 -6.51 2.55
C CYS A 204 14.53 -5.41 3.09
N THR A 205 14.87 -4.95 4.30
CA THR A 205 14.14 -3.92 5.01
C THR A 205 15.08 -3.14 5.93
N PHE A 206 14.55 -2.17 6.68
CA PHE A 206 15.30 -1.54 7.76
C PHE A 206 15.56 -2.55 8.90
N ASP A 207 16.70 -2.40 9.55
CA ASP A 207 17.08 -3.24 10.69
C ASP A 207 16.16 -2.98 11.89
N TYR A 208 15.47 -4.02 12.34
CA TYR A 208 14.63 -4.01 13.53
C TYR A 208 15.07 -5.08 14.56
N LEU A 209 16.19 -5.77 14.29
CA LEU A 209 16.67 -6.89 15.12
C LEU A 209 17.90 -6.54 15.95
N THR A 210 18.74 -5.62 15.48
CA THR A 210 19.95 -5.24 16.23
C THR A 210 19.58 -4.56 17.54
N ASN A 211 20.02 -5.15 18.66
CA ASN A 211 19.67 -4.70 20.01
C ASN A 211 20.51 -3.52 20.46
N THR A 212 20.39 -2.36 19.79
CA THR A 212 20.98 -1.10 20.19
C THR A 212 19.92 -0.03 20.44
N PHE A 213 20.25 0.97 21.26
CA PHE A 213 19.37 2.10 21.49
C PHE A 213 19.03 2.83 20.18
N ASP A 214 20.01 3.00 19.31
CA ASP A 214 19.86 3.68 18.03
C ASP A 214 18.86 2.96 17.11
N THR A 215 18.98 1.63 16.96
CA THR A 215 18.03 0.81 16.19
C THR A 215 16.63 0.89 16.76
N LYS A 216 16.47 0.76 18.08
CA LYS A 216 15.17 0.86 18.76
C LYS A 216 14.52 2.22 18.55
N LEU A 217 15.31 3.29 18.67
CA LEU A 217 14.83 4.66 18.45
C LEU A 217 14.40 4.85 16.98
N PHE A 218 15.19 4.36 16.02
CA PHE A 218 14.83 4.41 14.61
C PHE A 218 13.51 3.68 14.34
N VAL A 219 13.34 2.45 14.86
CA VAL A 219 12.10 1.67 14.70
C VAL A 219 10.90 2.38 15.32
N ALA A 220 11.04 2.95 16.53
CA ALA A 220 9.96 3.71 17.16
C ALA A 220 9.56 4.94 16.33
N CYS A 221 10.54 5.68 15.82
CA CYS A 221 10.29 6.87 15.02
C CYS A 221 9.67 6.53 13.65
N ILE A 222 10.23 5.56 12.91
CA ILE A 222 9.67 5.18 11.62
C ILE A 222 8.27 4.59 11.77
N PHE A 223 8.02 3.77 12.78
CA PHE A 223 6.68 3.25 13.07
C PHE A 223 5.68 4.36 13.36
N THR A 224 6.06 5.31 14.22
CA THR A 224 5.20 6.45 14.57
C THR A 224 4.91 7.31 13.36
N CYS A 225 5.92 7.67 12.58
CA CYS A 225 5.77 8.57 11.44
C CYS A 225 5.13 7.88 10.22
N SER A 226 5.56 6.67 9.87
CA SER A 226 5.08 6.01 8.65
C SER A 226 3.79 5.23 8.82
N TYR A 227 3.39 4.90 10.06
CA TYR A 227 2.19 4.13 10.33
C TYR A 227 1.19 4.86 11.24
N VAL A 228 1.57 5.20 12.49
CA VAL A 228 0.62 5.79 13.46
C VAL A 228 0.10 7.13 12.99
N PHE A 229 0.94 8.00 12.49
CA PHE A 229 0.55 9.34 12.04
C PHE A 229 -0.42 9.32 10.85
N PRO A 230 -0.11 8.69 9.70
CA PRO A 230 -1.07 8.62 8.58
C PRO A 230 -2.34 7.87 8.96
N MET A 231 -2.28 6.85 9.80
CA MET A 231 -3.43 6.14 10.31
C MET A 231 -4.36 7.04 11.12
N SER A 232 -3.80 7.84 12.03
CA SER A 232 -4.58 8.78 12.84
C SER A 232 -5.30 9.80 11.97
N MET A 233 -4.66 10.29 10.90
CA MET A 233 -5.28 11.17 9.91
C MET A 233 -6.44 10.47 9.18
N ILE A 234 -6.24 9.24 8.72
CA ILE A 234 -7.26 8.44 8.03
C ILE A 234 -8.48 8.26 8.93
N ILE A 235 -8.29 7.82 10.18
CA ILE A 235 -9.37 7.63 11.14
C ILE A 235 -10.12 8.95 11.40
N TYR A 236 -9.40 10.04 11.60
CA TYR A 236 -9.99 11.35 11.83
C TYR A 236 -10.90 11.78 10.66
N PHE A 237 -10.39 11.74 9.43
CA PHE A 237 -11.14 12.19 8.26
C PHE A 237 -12.34 11.30 7.94
N TYR A 238 -12.20 9.96 8.00
CA TYR A 238 -13.34 9.08 7.75
C TYR A 238 -14.38 9.11 8.86
N SER A 239 -13.99 9.33 10.12
CA SER A 239 -14.94 9.58 11.20
C SER A 239 -15.78 10.83 10.94
N GLY A 240 -15.16 11.88 10.38
CA GLY A 240 -15.87 13.10 9.94
C GLY A 240 -16.85 12.83 8.80
N ILE A 241 -16.47 12.05 7.80
CA ILE A 241 -17.35 11.64 6.69
C ILE A 241 -18.57 10.90 7.23
N VAL A 242 -18.36 9.89 8.08
CA VAL A 242 -19.42 9.07 8.66
C VAL A 242 -20.42 9.96 9.43
N LYS A 243 -19.92 10.86 10.30
CA LYS A 243 -20.77 11.80 11.03
C LYS A 243 -21.61 12.68 10.09
N GLN A 244 -21.00 13.19 9.02
CA GLN A 244 -21.70 14.05 8.06
C GLN A 244 -22.79 13.29 7.29
N VAL A 245 -22.52 12.05 6.87
CA VAL A 245 -23.50 11.21 6.17
C VAL A 245 -24.71 10.94 7.08
N PHE A 246 -24.48 10.52 8.33
CA PHE A 246 -25.57 10.29 9.27
C PHE A 246 -26.37 11.57 9.59
N ALA A 247 -25.71 12.71 9.76
CA ALA A 247 -26.38 13.98 9.99
C ALA A 247 -27.27 14.38 8.80
N HIS A 248 -26.78 14.19 7.57
CA HIS A 248 -27.53 14.45 6.35
C HIS A 248 -28.75 13.54 6.21
N GLU A 249 -28.60 12.25 6.45
CA GLU A 249 -29.73 11.30 6.43
C GLU A 249 -30.80 11.63 7.50
N ALA A 250 -30.35 12.02 8.71
CA ALA A 250 -31.29 12.42 9.78
C ALA A 250 -32.06 13.66 9.39
N ALA A 251 -31.41 14.69 8.81
CA ALA A 251 -32.06 15.91 8.34
C ALA A 251 -33.08 15.61 7.21
N LEU A 252 -32.75 14.77 6.27
CA LEU A 252 -33.65 14.34 5.20
C LEU A 252 -34.88 13.60 5.75
N ARG A 253 -34.71 12.71 6.72
CA ARG A 253 -35.81 12.02 7.41
C ARG A 253 -36.73 13.00 8.16
N GLU A 254 -36.16 14.01 8.80
CA GLU A 254 -36.95 15.04 9.48
C GLU A 254 -37.74 15.92 8.51
N GLN A 255 -37.15 16.32 7.40
CA GLN A 255 -37.82 17.05 6.31
C GLN A 255 -38.99 16.24 5.70
N ALA A 256 -38.74 14.93 5.40
CA ALA A 256 -39.77 14.04 4.89
C ALA A 256 -40.97 13.90 5.86
N LYS A 257 -40.72 13.88 7.18
CA LYS A 257 -41.79 13.87 8.19
C LYS A 257 -42.59 15.19 8.19
N LYS A 258 -41.93 16.34 8.05
CA LYS A 258 -42.60 17.66 8.04
C LYS A 258 -43.46 17.86 6.79
N MET A 259 -43.06 17.30 5.65
CA MET A 259 -43.80 17.46 4.39
C MET A 259 -44.91 16.42 4.18
N ASN A 260 -45.06 15.44 5.08
CA ASN A 260 -46.04 14.35 5.04
C ASN A 260 -46.14 13.61 3.69
N VAL A 261 -45.02 13.49 2.98
CA VAL A 261 -44.93 12.90 1.64
C VAL A 261 -44.37 11.47 1.73
N GLU A 262 -45.27 10.47 1.74
CA GLU A 262 -44.86 9.05 1.75
C GLU A 262 -44.10 8.64 0.48
N SER A 263 -44.35 9.28 -0.67
CA SER A 263 -43.72 8.97 -1.94
C SER A 263 -42.19 9.26 -1.96
N LEU A 264 -41.70 10.23 -1.15
CA LEU A 264 -40.28 10.47 -1.01
C LEU A 264 -39.57 9.38 -0.20
N ARG A 265 -40.29 8.66 0.67
CA ARG A 265 -39.75 7.51 1.41
C ARG A 265 -39.49 6.32 0.51
N ALA A 266 -40.37 6.03 -0.45
CA ALA A 266 -40.23 4.94 -1.42
C ALA A 266 -39.04 5.20 -2.39
N ASN A 267 -38.88 6.44 -2.86
CA ASN A 267 -37.77 6.82 -3.75
C ASN A 267 -36.42 6.94 -3.03
N GLN A 268 -36.40 7.17 -1.71
CA GLN A 268 -35.14 7.18 -0.93
C GLN A 268 -34.59 5.78 -0.62
N SER A 269 -35.46 4.76 -0.54
CA SER A 269 -35.00 3.36 -0.38
C SER A 269 -34.44 2.78 -1.68
N SER A 270 -34.74 3.39 -2.84
CA SER A 270 -34.20 3.05 -4.15
C SER A 270 -33.22 4.10 -4.69
N GLY A 271 -32.90 5.15 -3.90
CA GLY A 271 -32.05 6.24 -4.31
C GLY A 271 -30.63 5.76 -4.62
N ALA A 272 -30.22 5.89 -5.87
CA ALA A 272 -28.86 5.67 -6.29
C ALA A 272 -27.89 6.44 -5.36
N GLU A 273 -26.99 5.70 -4.73
CA GLU A 273 -25.94 6.27 -3.87
C GLU A 273 -25.15 7.32 -4.66
N SER A 274 -24.94 8.51 -4.08
CA SER A 274 -24.23 9.57 -4.80
C SER A 274 -22.82 9.09 -5.22
N ALA A 275 -22.39 9.55 -6.40
CA ALA A 275 -21.06 9.19 -6.91
C ALA A 275 -19.94 9.54 -5.91
N GLU A 276 -20.11 10.61 -5.14
CA GLU A 276 -19.17 11.06 -4.09
C GLU A 276 -19.07 10.03 -2.95
N ILE A 277 -20.20 9.49 -2.47
CA ILE A 277 -20.23 8.47 -1.41
C ILE A 277 -19.62 7.18 -1.91
N ARG A 278 -19.91 6.77 -3.15
CA ARG A 278 -19.32 5.56 -3.77
C ARG A 278 -17.78 5.68 -3.86
N ILE A 279 -17.28 6.83 -4.31
CA ILE A 279 -15.82 7.10 -4.38
C ILE A 279 -15.21 7.13 -2.97
N ALA A 280 -15.90 7.71 -1.98
CA ALA A 280 -15.44 7.73 -0.60
C ALA A 280 -15.38 6.32 0.02
N LYS A 281 -16.35 5.45 -0.26
CA LYS A 281 -16.32 4.04 0.16
C LYS A 281 -15.17 3.28 -0.49
N ALA A 282 -14.90 3.51 -1.77
CA ALA A 282 -13.75 2.90 -2.45
C ALA A 282 -12.43 3.33 -1.81
N ALA A 283 -12.27 4.63 -1.55
CA ALA A 283 -11.07 5.15 -0.89
C ALA A 283 -10.93 4.60 0.54
N LEU A 284 -12.04 4.46 1.29
CA LEU A 284 -12.03 3.81 2.60
C LEU A 284 -11.60 2.33 2.50
N THR A 285 -12.07 1.62 1.47
CA THR A 285 -11.67 0.22 1.24
C THR A 285 -10.18 0.11 0.99
N VAL A 286 -9.58 0.97 0.16
CA VAL A 286 -8.13 1.01 -0.08
C VAL A 286 -7.37 1.33 1.20
N CYS A 287 -7.81 2.32 1.98
CA CYS A 287 -7.22 2.62 3.28
C CYS A 287 -7.29 1.43 4.24
N PHE A 288 -8.44 0.74 4.31
CA PHE A 288 -8.62 -0.45 5.15
C PHE A 288 -7.68 -1.58 4.73
N LEU A 289 -7.57 -1.85 3.42
CA LEU A 289 -6.66 -2.86 2.88
C LEU A 289 -5.21 -2.52 3.21
N PHE A 290 -4.81 -1.26 3.07
CA PHE A 290 -3.48 -0.80 3.47
C PHE A 290 -3.22 -1.09 4.94
N VAL A 291 -4.11 -0.67 5.81
CA VAL A 291 -4.01 -0.91 7.26
C VAL A 291 -3.92 -2.39 7.59
N ALA A 292 -4.87 -3.19 7.11
CA ALA A 292 -4.94 -4.62 7.39
C ALA A 292 -3.67 -5.37 6.96
N SER A 293 -3.05 -4.93 5.85
CA SER A 293 -1.86 -5.57 5.30
C SER A 293 -0.56 -5.11 5.93
N TRP A 294 -0.46 -3.84 6.35
CA TRP A 294 0.76 -3.28 6.94
C TRP A 294 0.83 -3.43 8.46
N THR A 295 -0.32 -3.59 9.16
CA THR A 295 -0.33 -3.80 10.61
C THR A 295 0.48 -5.01 11.05
N PRO A 296 0.35 -6.20 10.44
CA PRO A 296 1.16 -7.35 10.82
C PRO A 296 2.66 -7.10 10.68
N TYR A 297 3.07 -6.37 9.62
CA TYR A 297 4.47 -6.00 9.40
C TYR A 297 4.98 -5.03 10.47
N GLY A 298 4.19 -4.01 10.80
CA GLY A 298 4.52 -3.05 11.87
C GLY A 298 4.65 -3.73 13.24
N VAL A 299 3.72 -4.65 13.56
CA VAL A 299 3.77 -5.44 14.81
C VAL A 299 5.03 -6.31 14.84
N MET A 300 5.37 -6.97 13.75
CA MET A 300 6.59 -7.77 13.62
C MET A 300 7.85 -6.94 13.89
N ALA A 301 7.95 -5.75 13.30
CA ALA A 301 9.09 -4.85 13.51
C ALA A 301 9.19 -4.38 14.98
N LEU A 302 8.05 -4.12 15.64
CA LEU A 302 8.02 -3.77 17.06
C LEU A 302 8.43 -4.95 17.96
N ILE A 303 8.01 -6.17 17.64
CA ILE A 303 8.44 -7.39 18.35
C ILE A 303 9.95 -7.55 18.21
N GLY A 304 10.50 -7.36 17.01
CA GLY A 304 11.94 -7.45 16.78
C GLY A 304 12.75 -6.43 17.56
N ALA A 305 12.27 -5.18 17.67
CA ALA A 305 13.00 -4.11 18.35
C ALA A 305 12.80 -4.11 19.88
N PHE A 306 11.62 -4.48 20.39
CA PHE A 306 11.24 -4.29 21.78
C PHE A 306 10.74 -5.56 22.48
N GLY A 307 10.42 -6.61 21.74
CA GLY A 307 9.86 -7.84 22.25
C GLY A 307 10.81 -9.02 22.22
N ASP A 308 10.23 -10.23 22.23
CA ASP A 308 10.97 -11.48 22.13
C ASP A 308 11.22 -11.84 20.64
N GLN A 309 12.46 -11.68 20.22
CA GLN A 309 12.88 -11.98 18.85
C GLN A 309 12.72 -13.47 18.49
N GLN A 310 12.65 -14.39 19.48
CA GLN A 310 12.47 -15.83 19.21
C GLN A 310 11.11 -16.13 18.53
N LEU A 311 10.13 -15.25 18.69
CA LEU A 311 8.85 -15.34 17.98
C LEU A 311 8.97 -15.09 16.48
N LEU A 312 10.06 -14.43 16.04
CA LEU A 312 10.30 -14.06 14.65
C LEU A 312 11.12 -15.13 13.93
N THR A 313 10.47 -16.23 13.56
CA THR A 313 11.11 -17.21 12.69
C THR A 313 11.11 -16.74 11.22
N PRO A 314 12.03 -17.23 10.37
CA PRO A 314 12.05 -16.87 8.95
C PRO A 314 10.70 -17.07 8.24
N GLY A 315 9.98 -18.16 8.54
CA GLY A 315 8.67 -18.42 7.96
C GLY A 315 7.58 -17.47 8.44
N VAL A 316 7.56 -17.16 9.74
CA VAL A 316 6.57 -16.22 10.33
C VAL A 316 6.70 -14.83 9.73
N THR A 317 7.93 -14.34 9.52
CA THR A 317 8.17 -12.99 8.97
C THR A 317 7.84 -12.86 7.50
N MET A 318 7.82 -13.96 6.74
CA MET A 318 7.41 -13.95 5.35
C MET A 318 5.92 -13.65 5.15
N ILE A 319 5.05 -14.02 6.11
CA ILE A 319 3.60 -13.80 6.01
C ILE A 319 3.27 -12.30 5.90
N PRO A 320 3.65 -11.42 6.87
CA PRO A 320 3.40 -10.00 6.76
C PRO A 320 4.18 -9.35 5.60
N ALA A 321 5.37 -9.84 5.28
CA ALA A 321 6.13 -9.36 4.14
C ALA A 321 5.42 -9.61 2.80
N VAL A 322 4.69 -10.70 2.65
CA VAL A 322 3.84 -11.00 1.49
C VAL A 322 2.55 -10.17 1.54
N ALA A 323 1.87 -10.10 2.69
CA ALA A 323 0.59 -9.43 2.85
C ALA A 323 0.67 -7.94 2.46
N CYS A 324 1.70 -7.21 2.88
CA CYS A 324 1.83 -5.78 2.56
C CYS A 324 2.05 -5.50 1.07
N LYS A 325 2.43 -6.50 0.26
CA LYS A 325 2.60 -6.38 -1.18
C LYS A 325 1.35 -6.79 -1.97
N ALA A 326 0.47 -7.60 -1.37
CA ALA A 326 -0.77 -8.02 -1.99
C ALA A 326 -1.73 -6.84 -2.26
N VAL A 327 -1.69 -5.78 -1.44
CA VAL A 327 -2.53 -4.57 -1.61
C VAL A 327 -2.27 -3.90 -2.95
N ALA A 328 -1.02 -3.75 -3.35
CA ALA A 328 -0.66 -3.16 -4.64
C ALA A 328 -1.26 -3.92 -5.85
N CYS A 329 -1.64 -5.20 -5.66
CA CYS A 329 -2.35 -5.98 -6.68
C CYS A 329 -3.85 -5.70 -6.68
N ILE A 330 -4.43 -5.33 -5.53
CA ILE A 330 -5.88 -5.17 -5.33
C ILE A 330 -6.35 -3.76 -5.66
N ASP A 331 -5.56 -2.75 -5.33
CA ASP A 331 -5.93 -1.33 -5.47
C ASP A 331 -6.41 -0.94 -6.88
N PRO A 332 -5.78 -1.37 -7.99
CA PRO A 332 -6.26 -1.07 -9.34
C PRO A 332 -7.69 -1.58 -9.60
N TRP A 333 -8.05 -2.72 -9.02
CA TRP A 333 -9.38 -3.32 -9.17
C TRP A 333 -10.44 -2.56 -8.37
N VAL A 334 -10.09 -2.06 -7.18
CA VAL A 334 -10.99 -1.20 -6.39
C VAL A 334 -11.32 0.06 -7.18
N TYR A 335 -10.34 0.69 -7.84
CA TYR A 335 -10.58 1.84 -8.71
C TYR A 335 -11.38 1.48 -9.95
N ALA A 336 -11.08 0.35 -10.60
CA ALA A 336 -11.79 -0.11 -11.78
C ALA A 336 -13.29 -0.36 -11.49
N ILE A 337 -13.61 -0.89 -10.32
CA ILE A 337 -15.00 -1.14 -9.92
C ILE A 337 -15.71 0.16 -9.53
N SER A 338 -15.03 1.05 -8.81
CA SER A 338 -15.66 2.15 -8.07
C SER A 338 -15.66 3.48 -8.81
N HIS A 339 -14.75 3.69 -9.78
CA HIS A 339 -14.62 4.97 -10.49
C HIS A 339 -15.30 4.92 -11.88
N PRO A 340 -16.52 5.50 -12.06
CA PRO A 340 -17.30 5.34 -13.28
C PRO A 340 -16.55 5.75 -14.55
N LYS A 341 -15.94 6.94 -14.55
CA LYS A 341 -15.20 7.45 -15.72
C LYS A 341 -13.98 6.61 -16.07
N TYR A 342 -13.30 6.05 -15.07
CA TYR A 342 -12.18 5.12 -15.31
C TYR A 342 -12.69 3.86 -15.98
N ARG A 343 -13.79 3.28 -15.47
CA ARG A 343 -14.42 2.09 -16.03
C ARG A 343 -14.88 2.30 -17.48
N GLN A 344 -15.52 3.44 -17.78
CA GLN A 344 -15.92 3.80 -19.16
C GLN A 344 -14.71 3.88 -20.11
N GLU A 345 -13.61 4.53 -19.67
CA GLU A 345 -12.39 4.62 -20.47
C GLU A 345 -11.71 3.25 -20.64
N LEU A 346 -11.74 2.41 -19.62
CA LEU A 346 -11.23 1.04 -19.66
C LEU A 346 -12.02 0.21 -20.67
N GLN A 347 -13.37 0.23 -20.61
CA GLN A 347 -14.25 -0.44 -21.56
C GLN A 347 -14.04 0.09 -23.00
N ARG A 348 -13.89 1.39 -23.17
CA ARG A 348 -13.66 2.01 -24.48
C ARG A 348 -12.35 1.54 -25.13
N ARG A 349 -11.28 1.41 -24.34
CA ARG A 349 -9.94 1.02 -24.81
C ARG A 349 -9.75 -0.49 -24.91
N MET A 350 -10.47 -1.25 -24.08
CA MET A 350 -10.38 -2.71 -23.95
C MET A 350 -11.78 -3.33 -23.96
N PRO A 351 -12.52 -3.26 -25.08
CA PRO A 351 -13.91 -3.74 -25.14
C PRO A 351 -14.04 -5.24 -24.88
N TRP A 352 -12.97 -6.00 -25.07
CA TRP A 352 -12.92 -7.44 -24.81
C TRP A 352 -13.01 -7.81 -23.32
N LEU A 353 -12.81 -6.85 -22.39
CA LEU A 353 -12.98 -7.06 -20.95
C LEU A 353 -14.46 -7.14 -20.52
N GLN A 354 -15.40 -6.77 -21.41
CA GLN A 354 -16.87 -6.82 -21.18
C GLN A 354 -17.29 -6.27 -19.80
N ILE A 355 -16.73 -5.15 -19.40
CA ILE A 355 -17.04 -4.50 -18.12
C ILE A 355 -18.43 -3.88 -18.22
N GLN A 356 -19.45 -4.55 -17.67
CA GLN A 356 -20.81 -4.02 -17.65
C GLN A 356 -20.91 -2.79 -16.75
N GLU A 357 -21.58 -1.74 -17.23
CA GLU A 357 -22.02 -0.66 -16.35
C GLU A 357 -23.17 -1.19 -15.47
N PRO A 358 -23.20 -0.89 -14.15
CA PRO A 358 -24.42 -1.08 -13.39
C PRO A 358 -25.49 -0.20 -14.02
N ASP A 359 -26.68 -0.77 -14.26
CA ASP A 359 -27.83 -0.09 -14.87
C ASP A 359 -28.29 1.12 -14.03
N ASP A 360 -27.58 2.25 -14.10
CA ASP A 360 -28.02 3.55 -13.58
C ASP A 360 -28.89 4.32 -14.61
N THR A 361 -29.29 3.68 -15.72
CA THR A 361 -30.00 4.33 -16.86
C THR A 361 -31.51 4.29 -16.80
N VAL A 362 -32.14 3.98 -15.66
CA VAL A 362 -33.64 3.98 -15.59
C VAL A 362 -34.23 5.38 -15.33
N SER A 363 -33.41 6.46 -15.21
CA SER A 363 -33.93 7.77 -14.75
C SER A 363 -34.05 8.87 -15.81
N THR A 364 -33.75 8.62 -17.09
CA THR A 364 -33.83 9.68 -18.14
C THR A 364 -34.79 9.44 -19.27
N ALA A 365 -35.54 8.33 -19.27
CA ALA A 365 -36.49 7.99 -20.37
C ALA A 365 -37.93 8.47 -20.17
N THR A 366 -38.28 9.16 -19.07
CA THR A 366 -39.70 9.50 -18.79
C THR A 366 -40.04 11.00 -18.95
N SER A 367 -39.12 11.83 -19.52
CA SER A 367 -39.46 13.25 -19.71
C SER A 367 -39.74 13.73 -21.15
N ASN A 368 -39.79 12.83 -22.13
CA ASN A 368 -39.99 13.20 -23.55
C ASN A 368 -41.29 12.67 -24.19
N THR A 369 -42.33 12.31 -23.43
CA THR A 369 -43.62 11.87 -24.00
C THR A 369 -44.81 12.70 -23.51
N VAL A 370 -44.64 14.02 -23.35
CA VAL A 370 -45.82 14.93 -23.26
C VAL A 370 -45.55 16.12 -24.14
N SER A 371 -45.85 16.02 -25.41
CA SER A 371 -46.26 17.13 -26.30
C SER A 371 -46.41 16.65 -27.75
N ASN A 372 -47.49 16.01 -28.08
CA ASN A 372 -48.05 16.05 -29.44
C ASN A 372 -49.51 15.62 -29.35
N ALA A 373 -50.39 16.53 -28.91
CA ALA A 373 -51.80 16.48 -29.19
C ALA A 373 -52.08 17.42 -30.39
N PRO A 374 -52.81 16.98 -31.45
CA PRO A 374 -53.11 17.85 -32.56
C PRO A 374 -54.19 18.87 -32.18
N PRO A 375 -54.21 20.09 -32.79
CA PRO A 375 -55.21 21.11 -32.47
C PRO A 375 -56.57 20.70 -32.97
N ALA A 376 -57.61 20.90 -32.12
CA ALA A 376 -59.00 20.73 -32.48
C ALA A 376 -59.45 21.78 -33.55
N ALA A 377 -60.20 21.33 -34.57
CA ALA A 377 -60.77 22.16 -35.61
C ALA A 377 -61.89 23.08 -35.03
N PRO A 378 -62.08 24.31 -35.55
CA PRO A 378 -63.17 25.21 -35.13
C PRO A 378 -64.49 24.80 -35.81
N ALA A 379 -65.57 24.83 -35.03
CA ALA A 379 -66.96 24.84 -35.51
C ALA A 379 -67.46 26.25 -35.74
#